data_b7ef8fde94c20f4607134d46998971fe
#
_entry.id   b7ef8fde94c20f4607134d46998971fe
#
_cell.length_a   1.000
_cell.length_b   1.000
_cell.length_c   1.000
_cell.angle_alpha   90.00
_cell.angle_beta   90.00
_cell.angle_gamma   90.00
#
_symmetry.space_group_name_H-M   'P 1'
#
loop_
_entity.id
_entity.type
_entity.pdbx_description
1 polymer ?
#
loop_
_entity_poly.entity_id
_entity_poly.type
_entity_poly.pdbx_seq_one_letter_code
_entity_poly.pdbx_strand_id
1 'polypeptide(L)'
;ELSRYKAKVCVLEKEEDVCCGTSKANSGIVHAGYDAKEGSLMAKLNVRGNAMMEQLSKDLDFPFKRIGSLVICLREEDMDKLQALYDRGVANGVSGLQILNREEVLEMEPNIADNVYAALYAPTAGIVCPFGLNIAMAENACENGVEFKFDTEVKELKKTEDIWEVHTNQGVFKTKYVVNAAGVYADKFHNMVS
;
A
#
# COMPACT_ATOMS: atom_id res chain seq x y z
N GLU A 1 -6.17 -0.14 -14.09
CA GLU A 1 -6.34 1.25 -14.53
C GLU A 1 -5.76 1.48 -15.94
N LEU A 2 -4.54 1.04 -16.24
CA LEU A 2 -3.91 1.26 -17.56
C LEU A 2 -4.63 0.54 -18.71
N SER A 3 -5.31 -0.56 -18.44
CA SER A 3 -6.11 -1.29 -19.43
C SER A 3 -7.30 -0.48 -20.00
N ARG A 4 -7.68 0.63 -19.35
CA ARG A 4 -8.70 1.55 -19.86
C ARG A 4 -8.22 2.41 -21.04
N TYR A 5 -6.95 2.38 -21.34
CA TYR A 5 -6.33 3.15 -22.42
C TYR A 5 -5.97 2.23 -23.60
N LYS A 6 -5.91 2.76 -24.80
CA LYS A 6 -5.45 2.06 -26.01
C LYS A 6 -3.92 1.89 -25.97
N ALA A 7 -3.42 1.11 -25.03
CA ALA A 7 -2.00 0.84 -24.84
C ALA A 7 -1.77 -0.66 -24.66
N LYS A 8 -0.65 -1.15 -25.20
CA LYS A 8 -0.14 -2.48 -24.82
C LYS A 8 0.68 -2.30 -23.57
N VAL A 9 0.34 -3.01 -22.53
CA VAL A 9 1.00 -2.95 -21.21
C VAL A 9 1.71 -4.26 -20.95
N CYS A 10 2.96 -4.18 -20.53
CA CYS A 10 3.74 -5.34 -20.10
C CYS A 10 4.34 -5.06 -18.72
N VAL A 11 4.24 -6.03 -17.82
CA VAL A 11 4.89 -6.03 -16.51
C VAL A 11 6.13 -6.90 -16.60
N LEU A 12 7.29 -6.36 -16.23
CA LEU A 12 8.54 -7.10 -16.12
C LEU A 12 8.79 -7.36 -14.63
N GLU A 13 8.81 -8.62 -14.24
CA GLU A 13 9.06 -9.07 -12.87
C GLU A 13 10.30 -9.95 -12.86
N LYS A 14 11.22 -9.68 -11.93
CA LYS A 14 12.47 -10.43 -11.82
C LYS A 14 12.30 -11.83 -11.21
N GLU A 15 11.27 -12.00 -10.41
CA GLU A 15 10.96 -13.25 -9.74
C GLU A 15 10.13 -14.18 -10.65
N GLU A 16 9.95 -15.40 -10.21
CA GLU A 16 9.22 -16.45 -10.95
C GLU A 16 7.70 -16.25 -10.97
N ASP A 17 7.17 -15.36 -10.09
CA ASP A 17 5.74 -15.11 -9.97
C ASP A 17 5.49 -13.74 -9.32
N VAL A 18 4.23 -13.31 -9.30
CA VAL A 18 3.78 -12.16 -8.50
C VAL A 18 3.87 -12.47 -7.00
N CYS A 19 3.82 -11.46 -6.17
CA CYS A 19 3.80 -11.62 -4.71
C CYS A 19 5.05 -12.30 -4.11
N CYS A 20 6.18 -12.31 -4.79
CA CYS A 20 7.41 -12.94 -4.29
C CYS A 20 8.25 -12.06 -3.37
N GLY A 21 7.99 -10.74 -3.34
CA GLY A 21 8.73 -9.76 -2.54
C GLY A 21 7.98 -9.27 -1.30
N THR A 22 8.07 -7.97 -1.03
CA THR A 22 7.43 -7.27 0.10
C THR A 22 5.90 -7.40 0.10
N SER A 23 5.28 -7.60 -1.07
CA SER A 23 3.83 -7.76 -1.19
C SER A 23 3.29 -8.99 -0.45
N LYS A 24 4.11 -10.02 -0.17
CA LYS A 24 3.76 -11.16 0.68
C LYS A 24 4.26 -11.02 2.11
N ALA A 25 5.34 -10.27 2.34
CA ALA A 25 6.05 -10.17 3.62
C ALA A 25 5.67 -8.87 4.34
N ASN A 26 4.40 -8.76 4.71
CA ASN A 26 3.86 -7.62 5.46
C ASN A 26 2.72 -8.07 6.38
N SER A 27 2.27 -7.16 7.25
CA SER A 27 1.24 -7.45 8.27
C SER A 27 -0.20 -7.51 7.73
N GLY A 28 -0.43 -7.22 6.46
CA GLY A 28 -1.77 -7.18 5.87
C GLY A 28 -2.66 -6.06 6.41
N ILE A 29 -2.08 -5.03 7.04
CA ILE A 29 -2.84 -3.91 7.58
C ILE A 29 -3.13 -2.89 6.50
N VAL A 30 -4.39 -2.54 6.33
CA VAL A 30 -4.83 -1.38 5.56
C VAL A 30 -4.92 -0.20 6.53
N HIS A 31 -3.85 0.59 6.56
CA HIS A 31 -3.72 1.73 7.47
C HIS A 31 -4.76 2.82 7.18
N ALA A 32 -5.25 3.47 8.24
CA ALA A 32 -6.20 4.57 8.13
C ALA A 32 -5.60 5.85 7.54
N GLY A 33 -4.33 6.16 7.84
CA GLY A 33 -3.62 7.32 7.32
C GLY A 33 -3.21 8.37 8.36
N TYR A 34 -3.36 8.08 9.65
CA TYR A 34 -3.00 9.01 10.74
C TYR A 34 -1.50 9.17 10.93
N ASP A 35 -0.69 8.21 10.50
CA ASP A 35 0.75 8.17 10.78
C ASP A 35 1.60 8.98 9.79
N ALA A 36 1.17 9.10 8.55
CA ALA A 36 1.92 9.77 7.50
C ALA A 36 2.01 11.30 7.73
N LYS A 37 3.17 11.88 7.41
CA LYS A 37 3.40 13.34 7.55
C LYS A 37 2.35 14.10 6.74
N GLU A 38 1.73 15.09 7.38
CA GLU A 38 0.74 15.98 6.79
C GLU A 38 1.24 16.61 5.48
N GLY A 39 0.34 16.70 4.48
CA GLY A 39 0.61 17.29 3.17
C GLY A 39 1.47 16.41 2.25
N SER A 40 2.06 15.33 2.77
CA SER A 40 2.87 14.41 1.96
C SER A 40 2.01 13.60 0.96
N LEU A 41 2.66 13.15 -0.11
CA LEU A 41 2.03 12.23 -1.07
C LEU A 41 1.63 10.91 -0.38
N MET A 42 2.42 10.45 0.59
CA MET A 42 2.12 9.26 1.39
C MET A 42 0.79 9.42 2.13
N ALA A 43 0.55 10.55 2.81
CA ALA A 43 -0.70 10.82 3.51
C ALA A 43 -1.90 10.80 2.55
N LYS A 44 -1.81 11.50 1.43
CA LYS A 44 -2.87 11.59 0.42
C LYS A 44 -3.20 10.22 -0.18
N LEU A 45 -2.18 9.45 -0.56
CA LEU A 45 -2.36 8.14 -1.19
C LEU A 45 -2.82 7.08 -0.19
N ASN A 46 -2.38 7.16 1.07
CA ASN A 46 -2.81 6.24 2.13
C ASN A 46 -4.33 6.35 2.37
N VAL A 47 -4.83 7.55 2.63
CA VAL A 47 -6.27 7.80 2.87
C VAL A 47 -7.10 7.41 1.64
N ARG A 48 -6.64 7.78 0.42
CA ARG A 48 -7.32 7.40 -0.82
C ARG A 48 -7.31 5.89 -1.03
N GLY A 49 -6.18 5.22 -0.84
CA GLY A 49 -6.05 3.77 -0.98
C GLY A 49 -6.94 3.02 0.02
N ASN A 50 -6.99 3.49 1.27
CA ASN A 50 -7.88 2.93 2.30
C ASN A 50 -9.35 3.01 1.86
N ALA A 51 -9.79 4.15 1.35
CA ALA A 51 -11.17 4.34 0.89
C ALA A 51 -11.55 3.44 -0.29
N MET A 52 -10.57 3.03 -1.12
CA MET A 52 -10.81 2.16 -2.28
C MET A 52 -10.93 0.68 -1.91
N MET A 53 -10.39 0.23 -0.77
CA MET A 53 -10.21 -1.19 -0.46
C MET A 53 -11.51 -1.99 -0.45
N GLU A 54 -12.58 -1.43 0.10
CA GLU A 54 -13.85 -2.15 0.19
C GLU A 54 -14.47 -2.43 -1.18
N GLN A 55 -14.39 -1.44 -2.08
CA GLN A 55 -14.89 -1.64 -3.45
C GLN A 55 -13.99 -2.58 -4.23
N LEU A 56 -12.66 -2.42 -4.13
CA LEU A 56 -11.71 -3.32 -4.77
C LEU A 56 -11.87 -4.78 -4.31
N SER A 57 -12.10 -5.00 -3.02
CA SER A 57 -12.35 -6.32 -2.47
C SER A 57 -13.58 -6.99 -3.10
N LYS A 58 -14.65 -6.22 -3.31
CA LYS A 58 -15.87 -6.71 -3.97
C LYS A 58 -15.67 -6.96 -5.46
N ASP A 59 -14.97 -6.04 -6.14
CA ASP A 59 -14.77 -6.09 -7.59
C ASP A 59 -13.80 -7.22 -8.00
N LEU A 60 -12.81 -7.53 -7.15
CA LEU A 60 -11.73 -8.48 -7.43
C LEU A 60 -11.78 -9.75 -6.57
N ASP A 61 -12.80 -9.90 -5.74
CA ASP A 61 -13.08 -11.08 -4.90
C ASP A 61 -11.90 -11.52 -4.00
N PHE A 62 -11.29 -10.58 -3.28
CA PHE A 62 -10.29 -10.89 -2.26
C PHE A 62 -10.78 -10.55 -0.84
N PRO A 63 -10.34 -11.29 0.20
CA PRO A 63 -10.78 -11.05 1.57
C PRO A 63 -10.27 -9.71 2.12
N PHE A 64 -11.19 -8.85 2.55
CA PHE A 64 -10.91 -7.61 3.27
C PHE A 64 -11.89 -7.47 4.44
N LYS A 65 -11.41 -7.02 5.60
CA LYS A 65 -12.25 -6.72 6.76
C LYS A 65 -11.88 -5.37 7.35
N ARG A 66 -12.85 -4.49 7.47
CA ARG A 66 -12.71 -3.22 8.17
C ARG A 66 -12.99 -3.45 9.66
N ILE A 67 -11.92 -3.65 10.43
CA ILE A 67 -11.99 -3.98 11.86
C ILE A 67 -11.51 -2.84 12.76
N GLY A 68 -11.01 -1.75 12.19
CA GLY A 68 -10.37 -0.68 12.93
C GLY A 68 -8.94 -1.03 13.36
N SER A 69 -8.31 -0.09 14.05
CA SER A 69 -7.02 -0.29 14.71
C SER A 69 -6.92 0.58 15.96
N LEU A 70 -6.16 0.10 16.93
CA LEU A 70 -5.86 0.79 18.19
C LEU A 70 -4.36 1.11 18.24
N VAL A 71 -4.00 2.37 18.48
CA VAL A 71 -2.64 2.75 18.88
C VAL A 71 -2.65 2.97 20.39
N ILE A 72 -1.97 2.07 21.10
CA ILE A 72 -2.04 2.00 22.56
C ILE A 72 -1.10 3.01 23.21
N CYS A 73 -1.62 3.73 24.19
CA CYS A 73 -0.86 4.56 25.10
C CYS A 73 -0.83 3.86 26.48
N LEU A 74 0.37 3.58 26.99
CA LEU A 74 0.56 2.86 28.25
C LEU A 74 0.78 3.79 29.45
N ARG A 75 1.04 5.08 29.24
CA ARG A 75 1.40 6.04 30.28
C ARG A 75 0.77 7.39 29.99
N GLU A 76 0.35 8.07 31.05
CA GLU A 76 -0.22 9.42 30.96
C GLU A 76 0.75 10.42 30.28
N GLU A 77 2.04 10.31 30.55
CA GLU A 77 3.08 11.16 30.00
C GLU A 77 3.25 11.04 28.46
N ASP A 78 2.69 9.99 27.84
CA ASP A 78 2.72 9.81 26.39
C ASP A 78 1.44 10.31 25.69
N MET A 79 0.49 10.90 26.43
CA MET A 79 -0.78 11.40 25.86
C MET A 79 -0.57 12.49 24.82
N ASP A 80 0.43 13.36 24.97
CA ASP A 80 0.74 14.38 23.96
C ASP A 80 1.12 13.75 22.61
N LYS A 81 1.78 12.60 22.63
CA LYS A 81 2.13 11.85 21.40
C LYS A 81 0.88 11.26 20.74
N LEU A 82 -0.03 10.75 21.56
CA LEU A 82 -1.30 10.20 21.07
C LEU A 82 -2.17 11.32 20.47
N GLN A 83 -2.24 12.48 21.13
CA GLN A 83 -2.95 13.65 20.61
C GLN A 83 -2.34 14.13 19.29
N ALA A 84 -1.02 14.18 19.19
CA ALA A 84 -0.33 14.57 17.95
C ALA A 84 -0.64 13.61 16.78
N LEU A 85 -0.81 12.31 17.05
CA LEU A 85 -1.25 11.35 16.02
C LEU A 85 -2.71 11.59 15.62
N TYR A 86 -3.58 11.87 16.58
CA TYR A 86 -4.98 12.20 16.32
C TYR A 86 -5.08 13.46 15.43
N ASP A 87 -4.42 14.55 15.82
CA ASP A 87 -4.45 15.82 15.09
C ASP A 87 -3.92 15.66 13.66
N ARG A 88 -2.83 14.90 13.49
CA ARG A 88 -2.26 14.56 12.19
C ARG A 88 -3.23 13.74 11.35
N GLY A 89 -3.90 12.77 11.94
CA GLY A 89 -4.91 11.96 11.25
C GLY A 89 -6.09 12.79 10.77
N VAL A 90 -6.58 13.73 11.60
CA VAL A 90 -7.63 14.70 11.23
C VAL A 90 -7.16 15.57 10.07
N ALA A 91 -5.94 16.13 10.15
CA ALA A 91 -5.35 16.94 9.09
C ALA A 91 -5.17 16.16 7.77
N ASN A 92 -4.88 14.87 7.86
CA ASN A 92 -4.79 13.96 6.68
C ASN A 92 -6.16 13.55 6.11
N GLY A 93 -7.25 13.88 6.79
CA GLY A 93 -8.61 13.54 6.36
C GLY A 93 -9.08 12.14 6.76
N VAL A 94 -8.50 11.53 7.79
CA VAL A 94 -8.96 10.25 8.35
C VAL A 94 -10.27 10.45 9.10
N SER A 95 -11.31 9.74 8.71
CA SER A 95 -12.64 9.87 9.32
C SER A 95 -12.79 9.03 10.58
N GLY A 96 -13.53 9.56 11.56
CA GLY A 96 -14.00 8.80 12.72
C GLY A 96 -12.94 8.49 13.76
N LEU A 97 -11.76 9.14 13.73
CA LEU A 97 -10.74 8.99 14.77
C LEU A 97 -11.28 9.37 16.14
N GLN A 98 -10.92 8.59 17.16
CA GLN A 98 -11.30 8.83 18.55
C GLN A 98 -10.13 8.54 19.48
N ILE A 99 -9.97 9.32 20.54
CA ILE A 99 -9.12 8.97 21.66
C ILE A 99 -10.02 8.30 22.68
N LEU A 100 -9.79 7.03 22.95
CA LEU A 100 -10.52 6.20 23.90
C LEU A 100 -9.79 6.20 25.24
N ASN A 101 -10.56 6.29 26.32
CA ASN A 101 -10.04 6.08 27.66
C ASN A 101 -9.84 4.57 27.95
N ARG A 102 -9.24 4.25 29.10
CA ARG A 102 -8.94 2.88 29.48
C ARG A 102 -10.16 1.95 29.46
N GLU A 103 -11.29 2.41 29.96
CA GLU A 103 -12.52 1.62 30.09
C GLU A 103 -13.05 1.26 28.70
N GLU A 104 -13.13 2.23 27.80
CA GLU A 104 -13.55 2.04 26.41
C GLU A 104 -12.61 1.09 25.64
N VAL A 105 -11.30 1.18 25.88
CA VAL A 105 -10.32 0.27 25.27
C VAL A 105 -10.51 -1.16 25.74
N LEU A 106 -10.70 -1.39 27.05
CA LEU A 106 -10.92 -2.71 27.63
C LEU A 106 -12.25 -3.34 27.21
N GLU A 107 -13.28 -2.51 26.97
CA GLU A 107 -14.55 -2.97 26.43
C GLU A 107 -14.37 -3.46 24.98
N MET A 108 -13.58 -2.75 24.18
CA MET A 108 -13.33 -3.08 22.78
C MET A 108 -12.38 -4.27 22.62
N GLU A 109 -11.32 -4.35 23.42
CA GLU A 109 -10.28 -5.39 23.39
C GLU A 109 -9.98 -5.90 24.81
N PRO A 110 -10.78 -6.88 25.32
CA PRO A 110 -10.64 -7.37 26.69
C PRO A 110 -9.30 -8.07 27.01
N ASN A 111 -8.56 -8.50 25.98
CA ASN A 111 -7.29 -9.21 26.15
C ASN A 111 -6.07 -8.28 26.10
N ILE A 112 -6.29 -6.97 26.06
CA ILE A 112 -5.17 -6.01 26.07
C ILE A 112 -4.53 -5.99 27.48
N ALA A 113 -3.25 -5.56 27.53
CA ALA A 113 -2.54 -5.49 28.81
C ALA A 113 -3.22 -4.53 29.80
N ASP A 114 -3.26 -4.92 31.07
CA ASP A 114 -3.95 -4.20 32.15
C ASP A 114 -3.43 -2.77 32.40
N ASN A 115 -2.21 -2.46 31.95
CA ASN A 115 -1.60 -1.16 32.10
C ASN A 115 -1.90 -0.18 30.95
N VAL A 116 -2.87 -0.48 30.09
CA VAL A 116 -3.34 0.46 29.09
C VAL A 116 -3.90 1.71 29.76
N TYR A 117 -3.48 2.89 29.30
CA TYR A 117 -3.96 4.19 29.77
C TYR A 117 -5.03 4.77 28.85
N ALA A 118 -4.76 4.77 27.55
CA ALA A 118 -5.66 5.26 26.51
C ALA A 118 -5.31 4.62 25.16
N ALA A 119 -6.10 4.88 24.12
CA ALA A 119 -5.76 4.50 22.77
C ALA A 119 -6.32 5.50 21.73
N LEU A 120 -5.62 5.63 20.59
CA LEU A 120 -6.19 6.22 19.39
C LEU A 120 -6.89 5.10 18.62
N TYR A 121 -8.19 5.20 18.46
CA TYR A 121 -8.99 4.31 17.62
C TYR A 121 -9.19 4.91 16.23
N ALA A 122 -8.86 4.12 15.22
CA ALA A 122 -9.05 4.46 13.82
C ALA A 122 -10.00 3.45 13.16
N PRO A 123 -11.31 3.72 13.08
CA PRO A 123 -12.33 2.79 12.59
C PRO A 123 -12.17 2.44 11.11
N THR A 124 -11.52 3.30 10.35
CA THR A 124 -11.30 3.08 8.91
C THR A 124 -10.14 2.14 8.60
N ALA A 125 -9.34 1.75 9.58
CA ALA A 125 -8.32 0.72 9.38
C ALA A 125 -8.95 -0.66 9.14
N GLY A 126 -8.22 -1.55 8.49
CA GLY A 126 -8.69 -2.90 8.21
C GLY A 126 -7.56 -3.88 7.99
N ILE A 127 -7.92 -5.12 7.72
CA ILE A 127 -6.99 -6.18 7.36
C ILE A 127 -7.33 -6.75 6.00
N VAL A 128 -6.31 -7.14 5.27
CA VAL A 128 -6.41 -7.76 3.95
C VAL A 128 -5.44 -8.94 3.86
N CYS A 129 -5.79 -9.97 3.11
CA CYS A 129 -4.81 -10.97 2.72
C CYS A 129 -3.89 -10.38 1.65
N PRO A 130 -2.60 -10.11 1.93
CA PRO A 130 -1.70 -9.48 0.95
C PRO A 130 -1.47 -10.35 -0.28
N PHE A 131 -1.50 -11.66 -0.14
CA PHE A 131 -1.45 -12.62 -1.26
C PHE A 131 -2.69 -12.48 -2.13
N GLY A 132 -3.88 -12.59 -1.54
CA GLY A 132 -5.14 -12.50 -2.28
C GLY A 132 -5.29 -11.20 -3.04
N LEU A 133 -4.99 -10.06 -2.39
CA LEU A 133 -5.01 -8.76 -3.03
C LEU A 133 -4.05 -8.67 -4.24
N ASN A 134 -2.80 -9.14 -4.07
CA ASN A 134 -1.80 -9.06 -5.15
C ASN A 134 -2.16 -9.96 -6.32
N ILE A 135 -2.55 -11.22 -6.06
CA ILE A 135 -2.94 -12.20 -7.07
C ILE A 135 -4.18 -11.71 -7.84
N ALA A 136 -5.23 -11.27 -7.13
CA ALA A 136 -6.45 -10.78 -7.75
C ALA A 136 -6.19 -9.57 -8.68
N MET A 137 -5.30 -8.66 -8.27
CA MET A 137 -4.88 -7.55 -9.14
C MET A 137 -4.13 -8.01 -10.38
N ALA A 138 -3.25 -9.01 -10.25
CA ALA A 138 -2.48 -9.55 -11.38
C ALA A 138 -3.38 -10.31 -12.36
N GLU A 139 -4.26 -11.17 -11.87
CA GLU A 139 -5.25 -11.90 -12.67
C GLU A 139 -6.17 -10.94 -13.43
N ASN A 140 -6.73 -9.95 -12.74
CA ASN A 140 -7.54 -8.94 -13.40
C ASN A 140 -6.76 -8.15 -14.47
N ALA A 141 -5.48 -7.86 -14.23
CA ALA A 141 -4.63 -7.22 -15.23
C ALA A 141 -4.44 -8.12 -16.46
N CYS A 142 -4.18 -9.41 -16.27
CA CYS A 142 -4.05 -10.40 -17.35
C CYS A 142 -5.33 -10.51 -18.17
N GLU A 143 -6.50 -10.62 -17.53
CA GLU A 143 -7.80 -10.68 -18.22
C GLU A 143 -8.06 -9.44 -19.05
N ASN A 144 -7.52 -8.29 -18.65
CA ASN A 144 -7.59 -7.04 -19.39
C ASN A 144 -6.40 -6.82 -20.36
N GLY A 145 -5.69 -7.89 -20.72
CA GLY A 145 -4.67 -7.90 -21.77
C GLY A 145 -3.29 -7.38 -21.38
N VAL A 146 -2.99 -7.29 -20.08
CA VAL A 146 -1.63 -7.00 -19.61
C VAL A 146 -0.78 -8.26 -19.71
N GLU A 147 0.38 -8.17 -20.34
CA GLU A 147 1.34 -9.26 -20.43
C GLU A 147 2.31 -9.22 -19.23
N PHE A 148 2.51 -10.35 -18.57
CA PHE A 148 3.53 -10.49 -17.51
C PHE A 148 4.72 -11.29 -18.07
N LYS A 149 5.93 -10.79 -17.81
CA LYS A 149 7.20 -11.47 -18.09
C LYS A 149 7.89 -11.69 -16.75
N PHE A 150 7.80 -12.92 -16.27
CA PHE A 150 8.52 -13.37 -15.07
C PHE A 150 9.97 -13.72 -15.40
N ASP A 151 10.79 -13.95 -14.39
CA ASP A 151 12.24 -14.18 -14.51
C ASP A 151 12.94 -13.13 -15.37
N THR A 152 12.35 -11.91 -15.43
CA THR A 152 12.78 -10.83 -16.31
C THR A 152 13.29 -9.64 -15.50
N GLU A 153 14.58 -9.69 -15.14
CA GLU A 153 15.22 -8.65 -14.36
C GLU A 153 15.68 -7.49 -15.23
N VAL A 154 15.18 -6.30 -14.95
CA VAL A 154 15.65 -5.06 -15.59
C VAL A 154 17.02 -4.70 -15.05
N LYS A 155 17.99 -4.55 -15.94
CA LYS A 155 19.40 -4.23 -15.63
C LYS A 155 19.74 -2.77 -15.89
N GLU A 156 19.17 -2.20 -16.95
CA GLU A 156 19.48 -0.84 -17.40
C GLU A 156 18.28 -0.23 -18.13
N LEU A 157 18.12 1.08 -17.98
CA LEU A 157 17.14 1.88 -18.72
C LEU A 157 17.89 2.92 -19.53
N LYS A 158 17.65 2.94 -20.84
CA LYS A 158 18.20 3.95 -21.77
C LYS A 158 17.06 4.67 -22.47
N LYS A 159 17.13 5.98 -22.50
CA LYS A 159 16.23 6.79 -23.32
C LYS A 159 16.94 7.19 -24.62
N THR A 160 16.35 6.82 -25.74
CA THR A 160 16.84 7.19 -27.08
C THR A 160 15.71 7.96 -27.77
N GLU A 161 15.85 9.27 -27.93
CA GLU A 161 14.81 10.15 -28.44
C GLU A 161 13.49 10.01 -27.66
N ASP A 162 12.44 9.48 -28.28
CA ASP A 162 11.11 9.29 -27.67
C ASP A 162 10.84 7.85 -27.19
N ILE A 163 11.84 6.97 -27.26
CA ILE A 163 11.71 5.55 -26.93
C ILE A 163 12.63 5.20 -25.77
N TRP A 164 12.11 4.40 -24.84
CA TRP A 164 12.90 3.73 -23.82
C TRP A 164 13.33 2.35 -24.32
N GLU A 165 14.62 2.05 -24.13
CA GLU A 165 15.17 0.71 -24.20
C GLU A 165 15.35 0.18 -22.79
N VAL A 166 14.61 -0.88 -22.46
CA VAL A 166 14.64 -1.57 -21.18
C VAL A 166 15.49 -2.83 -21.36
N HIS A 167 16.72 -2.79 -20.89
CA HIS A 167 17.66 -3.91 -20.99
C HIS A 167 17.43 -4.88 -19.83
N THR A 168 17.24 -6.14 -20.14
CA THR A 168 16.95 -7.21 -19.18
C THR A 168 17.86 -8.41 -19.37
N ASN A 169 17.82 -9.37 -18.45
CA ASN A 169 18.46 -10.69 -18.64
C ASN A 169 17.84 -11.53 -19.77
N GLN A 170 16.64 -11.16 -20.24
CA GLN A 170 15.90 -11.89 -21.31
C GLN A 170 15.89 -11.12 -22.65
N GLY A 171 16.65 -10.01 -22.75
CA GLY A 171 16.73 -9.19 -23.96
C GLY A 171 16.33 -7.74 -23.72
N VAL A 172 16.03 -7.02 -24.80
CA VAL A 172 15.72 -5.59 -24.78
C VAL A 172 14.27 -5.36 -25.19
N PHE A 173 13.53 -4.67 -24.31
CA PHE A 173 12.17 -4.23 -24.59
C PHE A 173 12.17 -2.76 -24.99
N LYS A 174 11.35 -2.39 -25.97
CA LYS A 174 11.19 -0.99 -26.41
C LYS A 174 9.81 -0.47 -26.07
N THR A 175 9.75 0.69 -25.45
CA THR A 175 8.49 1.31 -25.04
C THR A 175 8.54 2.83 -25.04
N LYS A 176 7.38 3.47 -25.18
CA LYS A 176 7.25 4.92 -25.04
C LYS A 176 7.24 5.39 -23.59
N TYR A 177 6.76 4.56 -22.69
CA TYR A 177 6.58 4.90 -21.27
C TYR A 177 7.10 3.79 -20.38
N VAL A 178 7.78 4.17 -19.30
CA VAL A 178 8.19 3.26 -18.23
C VAL A 178 7.53 3.72 -16.94
N VAL A 179 6.86 2.80 -16.26
CA VAL A 179 6.33 3.01 -14.91
C VAL A 179 7.23 2.28 -13.94
N ASN A 180 7.93 3.03 -13.11
CA ASN A 180 8.76 2.46 -12.06
C ASN A 180 7.87 2.05 -10.87
N ALA A 181 7.61 0.77 -10.73
CA ALA A 181 6.85 0.15 -9.65
C ALA A 181 7.71 -0.85 -8.84
N ALA A 182 9.03 -0.64 -8.82
CA ALA A 182 9.99 -1.58 -8.26
C ALA A 182 10.08 -1.58 -6.71
N GLY A 183 9.12 -0.99 -6.01
CA GLY A 183 9.03 -1.02 -4.54
C GLY A 183 10.29 -0.48 -3.87
N VAL A 184 10.92 -1.28 -3.03
CA VAL A 184 12.17 -0.92 -2.30
C VAL A 184 13.38 -0.70 -3.21
N TYR A 185 13.29 -1.05 -4.48
CA TYR A 185 14.34 -0.84 -5.49
C TYR A 185 14.05 0.33 -6.43
N ALA A 186 13.00 1.10 -6.18
CA ALA A 186 12.57 2.19 -7.08
C ALA A 186 13.65 3.28 -7.25
N ASP A 187 14.45 3.54 -6.23
CA ASP A 187 15.58 4.45 -6.26
C ASP A 187 16.65 4.02 -7.27
N LYS A 188 16.94 2.72 -7.38
CA LYS A 188 17.87 2.19 -8.37
C LYS A 188 17.50 2.60 -9.79
N PHE A 189 16.22 2.41 -10.15
CA PHE A 189 15.73 2.73 -11.49
C PHE A 189 15.59 4.23 -11.70
N HIS A 190 15.25 4.99 -10.66
CA HIS A 190 15.26 6.45 -10.73
C HIS A 190 16.67 6.96 -11.06
N ASN A 191 17.68 6.48 -10.37
CA ASN A 191 19.08 6.90 -10.54
C ASN A 191 19.69 6.49 -11.90
N MET A 192 19.09 5.55 -12.62
CA MET A 192 19.53 5.20 -13.99
C MET A 192 19.15 6.26 -15.02
N VAL A 193 18.20 7.15 -14.70
CA VAL A 193 17.57 8.06 -15.67
C VAL A 193 17.57 9.53 -15.25
N SER A 194 18.13 9.84 -14.07
CA SER A 194 18.26 11.20 -13.50
C SER A 194 19.64 11.79 -13.72
#